data_ab2beb6ec131a053ae22ca420af3be7e
#
_entry.id   ab2beb6ec131a053ae22ca420af3be7e
#
_cell.length_a   1.000
_cell.length_b   1.000
_cell.length_c   1.000
_cell.angle_alpha   90.00
_cell.angle_beta   90.00
_cell.angle_gamma   90.00
#
_symmetry.space_group_name_H-M   'P 1'
#
loop_
_entity.id
_entity.type
_entity.pdbx_description
1 polymer ?
#
loop_
_entity_poly.entity_id
_entity_poly.type
_entity_poly.pdbx_seq_one_letter_code
_entity_poly.pdbx_strand_id
1 'polypeptide(L)'
;MGTVNNAAGDDYAVRVLSQCSIPWVKHAADNAGNPCANQLIDVAGYEGYGRYWRLVELLLGTKTHSIPDSSEQGYKRYTLGLRFANAEEFEEFIELLIDLDLAAVDGNGRRYIPIVDDAALSVAKNRFNGSKGGKAAARNRQANRF
;
A
#
# COMPACT_ATOMS: atom_id res chain seq x y z
N MET A 1 -26.19 -26.63 14.68
CA MET A 1 -26.20 -25.78 13.47
C MET A 1 -24.90 -25.02 13.41
N GLY A 2 -24.03 -25.44 12.53
CA GLY A 2 -22.72 -24.80 12.38
C GLY A 2 -22.88 -23.40 11.81
N THR A 3 -22.42 -22.41 12.53
CA THR A 3 -22.04 -21.12 11.96
C THR A 3 -20.91 -21.39 10.99
N VAL A 4 -21.24 -21.51 9.71
CA VAL A 4 -20.23 -21.55 8.66
C VAL A 4 -19.41 -20.26 8.79
N ASN A 5 -18.17 -20.43 9.18
CA ASN A 5 -17.21 -19.33 9.31
C ASN A 5 -17.09 -18.63 7.94
N ASN A 6 -17.75 -17.48 7.80
CA ASN A 6 -17.64 -16.64 6.60
C ASN A 6 -16.30 -15.89 6.51
N ALA A 7 -15.37 -16.17 7.42
CA ALA A 7 -14.08 -15.50 7.53
C ALA A 7 -13.29 -15.54 6.20
N ALA A 8 -13.28 -16.68 5.51
CA ALA A 8 -12.58 -16.82 4.23
C ALA A 8 -13.22 -15.98 3.11
N GLY A 9 -14.55 -15.88 3.10
CA GLY A 9 -15.28 -15.03 2.15
C GLY A 9 -15.08 -13.54 2.44
N ASP A 10 -15.04 -13.18 3.71
CA ASP A 10 -14.78 -11.81 4.15
C ASP A 10 -13.36 -11.38 3.82
N ASP A 11 -12.37 -12.24 4.04
CA ASP A 11 -10.97 -11.99 3.68
C ASP A 11 -10.80 -11.81 2.16
N TYR A 12 -11.48 -12.60 1.36
CA TYR A 12 -11.46 -12.45 -0.09
C TYR A 12 -12.06 -11.12 -0.53
N ALA A 13 -13.21 -10.73 0.01
CA ALA A 13 -13.87 -9.46 -0.29
C ALA A 13 -13.00 -8.26 0.09
N VAL A 14 -12.35 -8.28 1.26
CA VAL A 14 -11.41 -7.25 1.70
C VAL A 14 -10.21 -7.19 0.75
N ARG A 15 -9.67 -8.32 0.34
CA ARG A 15 -8.56 -8.38 -0.61
C ARG A 15 -8.91 -7.75 -1.96
N VAL A 16 -10.09 -8.03 -2.49
CA VAL A 16 -10.57 -7.40 -3.73
C VAL A 16 -10.72 -5.89 -3.56
N LEU A 17 -11.30 -5.43 -2.46
CA LEU A 17 -11.46 -4.02 -2.17
C LEU A 17 -10.13 -3.28 -1.95
N SER A 18 -9.07 -3.98 -1.56
CA SER A 18 -7.73 -3.39 -1.41
C SER A 18 -7.05 -3.11 -2.75
N GLN A 19 -7.50 -3.75 -3.85
CA GLN A 19 -6.95 -3.59 -5.20
C GLN A 19 -7.55 -2.35 -5.90
N CYS A 20 -7.34 -1.20 -5.30
CA CYS A 20 -7.83 0.07 -5.83
C CYS A 20 -6.87 1.20 -5.48
N SER A 21 -7.03 2.34 -6.15
CA SER A 21 -6.31 3.55 -5.80
C SER A 21 -6.69 4.01 -4.39
N ILE A 22 -5.71 4.32 -3.57
CA ILE A 22 -5.87 4.77 -2.19
C ILE A 22 -5.55 6.27 -2.12
N PRO A 23 -6.48 7.09 -1.59
CA PRO A 23 -6.32 8.54 -1.65
C PRO A 23 -5.38 9.12 -0.59
N TRP A 24 -5.04 8.37 0.46
CA TRP A 24 -4.20 8.86 1.55
C TRP A 24 -3.54 7.73 2.33
N VAL A 25 -2.48 8.07 3.02
CA VAL A 25 -1.76 7.20 3.96
C VAL A 25 -1.44 8.01 5.21
N LYS A 26 -1.41 7.36 6.37
CA LYS A 26 -0.98 8.01 7.60
C LYS A 26 0.53 8.25 7.57
N HIS A 27 0.92 9.50 7.76
CA HIS A 27 2.30 9.87 8.04
C HIS A 27 2.41 10.16 9.53
N ALA A 28 2.99 9.22 10.26
CA ALA A 28 3.10 9.35 11.72
C ALA A 28 4.00 10.54 12.11
N ALA A 29 3.57 11.33 13.06
CA ALA A 29 4.34 12.47 13.55
C ALA A 29 5.65 12.05 14.25
N ASP A 30 5.67 10.83 14.80
CA ASP A 30 6.83 10.23 15.44
C ASP A 30 7.80 9.54 14.46
N ASN A 31 7.57 9.67 13.15
CA ASN A 31 8.46 9.12 12.12
C ASN A 31 9.89 9.66 12.21
N ALA A 32 10.07 10.84 12.79
CA ALA A 32 11.40 11.39 13.09
C ALA A 32 12.22 10.48 14.02
N GLY A 33 11.59 9.66 14.86
CA GLY A 33 12.22 8.64 15.69
C GLY A 33 12.38 7.27 15.03
N ASN A 34 11.89 7.09 13.79
CA ASN A 34 11.99 5.81 13.09
C ASN A 34 13.44 5.55 12.62
N PRO A 35 14.10 4.49 13.12
CA PRO A 35 15.49 4.20 12.76
C PRO A 35 15.69 3.98 11.26
N CYS A 36 14.76 3.31 10.59
CA CYS A 36 14.85 3.01 9.16
C CYS A 36 14.79 4.29 8.31
N ALA A 37 13.89 5.21 8.65
CA ALA A 37 13.78 6.50 7.98
C ALA A 37 15.05 7.37 8.19
N ASN A 38 15.57 7.38 9.41
CA ASN A 38 16.80 8.11 9.72
C ASN A 38 18.01 7.53 9.00
N GLN A 39 18.13 6.21 8.90
CA GLN A 39 19.18 5.56 8.12
C GLN A 39 19.08 5.90 6.63
N LEU A 40 17.87 5.99 6.08
CA LEU A 40 17.68 6.42 4.69
C LEU A 40 18.19 7.85 4.48
N ILE A 41 17.90 8.76 5.40
CA ILE A 41 18.41 10.13 5.34
C ILE A 41 19.93 10.16 5.44
N ASP A 42 20.52 9.35 6.32
CA ASP A 42 21.97 9.26 6.49
C ASP A 42 22.69 8.76 5.23
N VAL A 43 22.12 7.77 4.55
CA VAL A 43 22.72 7.15 3.35
C VAL A 43 22.41 7.94 2.07
N ALA A 44 21.15 8.35 1.89
CA ALA A 44 20.64 8.92 0.65
C ALA A 44 20.22 10.40 0.76
N GLY A 45 20.35 10.99 1.94
CA GLY A 45 19.97 12.37 2.20
C GLY A 45 18.46 12.60 2.17
N TYR A 46 18.06 13.84 2.33
CA TYR A 46 16.66 14.24 2.21
C TYR A 46 16.09 14.01 0.81
N GLU A 47 16.94 14.01 -0.21
CA GLU A 47 16.54 13.63 -1.56
C GLU A 47 16.05 12.18 -1.63
N GLY A 48 16.77 11.23 -1.02
CA GLY A 48 16.35 9.84 -0.91
C GLY A 48 15.07 9.68 -0.10
N TYR A 49 14.95 10.41 0.99
CA TYR A 49 13.74 10.43 1.81
C TYR A 49 12.53 10.99 1.04
N GLY A 50 12.72 12.05 0.29
CA GLY A 50 11.69 12.61 -0.60
C GLY A 50 11.27 11.64 -1.70
N ARG A 51 12.24 10.95 -2.31
CA ARG A 51 11.97 9.89 -3.31
C ARG A 51 11.17 8.72 -2.73
N TYR A 52 11.46 8.32 -1.50
CA TYR A 52 10.70 7.30 -0.79
C TYR A 52 9.23 7.69 -0.67
N TRP A 53 8.94 8.90 -0.18
CA TRP A 53 7.57 9.38 -0.05
C TRP A 53 6.88 9.57 -1.40
N ARG A 54 7.60 10.02 -2.41
CA ARG A 54 7.06 10.11 -3.77
C ARG A 54 6.74 8.72 -4.33
N LEU A 55 7.56 7.73 -4.06
CA LEU A 55 7.26 6.34 -4.42
C LEU A 55 6.00 5.84 -3.72
N VAL A 56 5.83 6.11 -2.43
CA VAL A 56 4.61 5.79 -1.69
C VAL A 56 3.38 6.40 -2.37
N GLU A 57 3.42 7.68 -2.73
CA GLU A 57 2.32 8.35 -3.44
C GLU A 57 2.00 7.70 -4.78
N LEU A 58 3.03 7.35 -5.56
CA LEU A 58 2.85 6.69 -6.85
C LEU A 58 2.20 5.31 -6.69
N LEU A 59 2.64 4.53 -5.71
CA LEU A 59 2.09 3.20 -5.43
C LEU A 59 0.64 3.27 -4.94
N LEU A 60 0.30 4.25 -4.11
CA LEU A 60 -1.07 4.47 -3.65
C LEU A 60 -2.04 4.70 -4.81
N GLY A 61 -1.58 5.32 -5.90
CA GLY A 61 -2.36 5.57 -7.10
C GLY A 61 -2.58 4.34 -7.99
N THR A 62 -1.94 3.21 -7.71
CA THR A 62 -2.07 1.98 -8.49
C THR A 62 -3.04 0.99 -7.87
N LYS A 63 -3.45 -0.02 -8.64
CA LYS A 63 -4.34 -1.09 -8.14
C LYS A 63 -3.59 -2.19 -7.40
N THR A 64 -2.38 -2.48 -7.81
CA THR A 64 -1.58 -3.58 -7.25
C THR A 64 -0.68 -3.15 -6.10
N HIS A 65 -0.39 -1.86 -5.99
CA HIS A 65 0.54 -1.27 -5.02
C HIS A 65 1.92 -1.92 -5.02
N SER A 66 2.30 -2.53 -6.15
CA SER A 66 3.57 -3.23 -6.32
C SER A 66 4.61 -2.35 -6.98
N ILE A 67 5.85 -2.42 -6.48
CA ILE A 67 6.99 -1.80 -7.16
C ILE A 67 7.26 -2.62 -8.42
N PRO A 68 7.22 -2.01 -9.63
CA PRO A 68 7.43 -2.75 -10.87
C PRO A 68 8.87 -3.23 -10.97
N ASP A 69 9.08 -4.38 -11.62
CA ASP A 69 10.40 -4.82 -12.01
C ASP A 69 10.79 -4.26 -13.40
N SER A 70 12.05 -4.45 -13.80
CA SER A 70 12.59 -3.89 -15.03
C SER A 70 11.94 -4.39 -16.33
N SER A 71 11.19 -5.50 -16.27
CA SER A 71 10.46 -6.07 -17.41
C SER A 71 9.06 -5.47 -17.60
N GLU A 72 8.54 -4.75 -16.62
CA GLU A 72 7.20 -4.19 -16.64
C GLU A 72 7.17 -2.82 -17.35
N GLN A 73 6.08 -2.56 -18.08
CA GLN A 73 5.91 -1.28 -18.80
C GLN A 73 5.93 -0.04 -17.90
N GLY A 74 5.50 -0.19 -16.65
CA GLY A 74 5.47 0.90 -15.69
C GLY A 74 6.83 1.35 -15.17
N TYR A 75 7.86 0.52 -15.34
CA TYR A 75 9.18 0.74 -14.74
C TYR A 75 9.83 2.09 -15.14
N LYS A 76 9.78 2.40 -16.41
CA LYS A 76 10.29 3.67 -16.93
C LYS A 76 9.58 4.88 -16.35
N ARG A 77 8.28 4.79 -16.14
CA ARG A 77 7.48 5.84 -15.52
C ARG A 77 7.94 6.13 -14.09
N TYR A 78 8.22 5.09 -13.31
CA TYR A 78 8.74 5.26 -11.94
C TYR A 78 10.15 5.86 -11.93
N THR A 79 11.03 5.38 -12.80
CA THR A 79 12.38 5.91 -12.95
C THR A 79 12.35 7.42 -13.22
N LEU A 80 11.55 7.85 -14.19
CA LEU A 80 11.40 9.26 -14.53
C LEU A 80 10.65 10.06 -13.45
N GLY A 81 9.60 9.48 -12.88
CA GLY A 81 8.78 10.12 -11.84
C GLY A 81 9.57 10.40 -10.56
N LEU A 82 10.53 9.56 -10.24
CA LEU A 82 11.42 9.72 -9.09
C LEU A 82 12.70 10.50 -9.43
N ARG A 83 12.84 10.98 -10.67
CA ARG A 83 13.99 11.77 -11.14
C ARG A 83 15.31 11.02 -11.09
N PHE A 84 15.30 9.71 -11.33
CA PHE A 84 16.50 8.93 -11.57
C PHE A 84 16.99 9.10 -13.01
N ALA A 85 18.30 9.06 -13.21
CA ALA A 85 18.90 9.20 -14.53
C ALA A 85 18.64 7.96 -15.40
N ASN A 86 18.55 6.78 -14.79
CA ASN A 86 18.38 5.50 -15.49
C ASN A 86 17.72 4.46 -14.59
N ALA A 87 17.37 3.32 -15.18
CA ALA A 87 16.74 2.21 -14.50
C ALA A 87 17.64 1.57 -13.43
N GLU A 88 18.94 1.58 -13.61
CA GLU A 88 19.92 1.02 -12.67
C GLU A 88 19.92 1.79 -11.35
N GLU A 89 19.91 3.11 -11.41
CA GLU A 89 19.79 3.95 -10.20
C GLU A 89 18.49 3.68 -9.44
N PHE A 90 17.40 3.47 -10.15
CA PHE A 90 16.13 3.12 -9.52
C PHE A 90 16.21 1.75 -8.83
N GLU A 91 16.77 0.74 -9.47
CA GLU A 91 16.96 -0.57 -8.84
C GLU A 91 17.86 -0.48 -7.59
N GLU A 92 18.95 0.22 -7.65
CA GLU A 92 19.85 0.44 -6.50
C GLU A 92 19.07 1.09 -5.34
N PHE A 93 18.21 2.05 -5.63
CA PHE A 93 17.38 2.70 -4.62
C PHE A 93 16.37 1.73 -4.00
N ILE A 94 15.71 0.89 -4.80
CA ILE A 94 14.78 -0.13 -4.28
C ILE A 94 15.53 -1.15 -3.41
N GLU A 95 16.70 -1.60 -3.83
CA GLU A 95 17.54 -2.49 -3.02
C GLU A 95 17.91 -1.85 -1.67
N LEU A 96 18.28 -0.58 -1.69
CA LEU A 96 18.55 0.18 -0.47
C LEU A 96 17.31 0.23 0.46
N LEU A 97 16.12 0.48 -0.09
CA LEU A 97 14.89 0.47 0.71
C LEU A 97 14.60 -0.91 1.34
N ILE A 98 14.89 -1.98 0.60
CA ILE A 98 14.74 -3.35 1.11
C ILE A 98 15.76 -3.62 2.23
N ASP A 99 16.99 -3.23 2.05
CA ASP A 99 18.05 -3.39 3.06
C ASP A 99 17.75 -2.61 4.34
N LEU A 100 17.05 -1.49 4.23
CA LEU A 100 16.65 -0.65 5.36
C LEU A 100 15.27 -1.01 5.94
N ASP A 101 14.66 -2.11 5.52
CA ASP A 101 13.31 -2.54 5.94
C ASP A 101 12.18 -1.52 5.63
N LEU A 102 12.40 -0.63 4.68
CA LEU A 102 11.39 0.32 4.19
C LEU A 102 10.58 -0.23 3.02
N ALA A 103 11.12 -1.23 2.34
CA ALA A 103 10.42 -2.03 1.34
C ALA A 103 10.66 -3.51 1.63
N ALA A 104 9.85 -4.38 1.05
CA ALA A 104 9.94 -5.82 1.26
C ALA A 104 9.60 -6.58 -0.02
N VAL A 105 9.93 -7.87 0.00
CA VAL A 105 9.59 -8.82 -1.06
C VAL A 105 8.75 -9.93 -0.45
N ASP A 106 7.60 -10.23 -1.01
CA ASP A 106 6.75 -11.32 -0.53
C ASP A 106 7.19 -12.70 -1.08
N GLY A 107 6.49 -13.76 -0.67
CA GLY A 107 6.79 -15.13 -1.08
C GLY A 107 6.64 -15.39 -2.60
N ASN A 108 5.98 -14.51 -3.33
CA ASN A 108 5.78 -14.59 -4.79
C ASN A 108 6.74 -13.68 -5.57
N GLY A 109 7.70 -13.04 -4.89
CA GLY A 109 8.64 -12.12 -5.51
C GLY A 109 8.09 -10.71 -5.74
N ARG A 110 6.89 -10.39 -5.24
CA ARG A 110 6.29 -9.06 -5.31
C ARG A 110 7.04 -8.11 -4.40
N ARG A 111 7.51 -6.99 -4.94
CA ARG A 111 8.14 -5.91 -4.16
C ARG A 111 7.09 -4.89 -3.76
N TYR A 112 7.07 -4.49 -2.51
CA TYR A 112 6.07 -3.59 -1.97
C TYR A 112 6.62 -2.74 -0.81
N ILE A 113 5.88 -1.70 -0.46
CA ILE A 113 6.17 -0.88 0.72
C ILE A 113 5.11 -1.19 1.78
N PRO A 114 5.50 -1.70 2.96
CA PRO A 114 4.53 -2.15 3.98
C PRO A 114 3.47 -1.12 4.35
N ILE A 115 3.82 0.15 4.52
CA ILE A 115 2.83 1.18 4.87
C ILE A 115 1.77 1.39 3.79
N VAL A 116 2.11 1.15 2.51
CA VAL A 116 1.15 1.23 1.40
C VAL A 116 0.16 0.07 1.47
N ASP A 117 0.64 -1.14 1.65
CA ASP A 117 -0.20 -2.32 1.78
C ASP A 117 -1.10 -2.24 3.03
N ASP A 118 -0.58 -1.76 4.14
CA ASP A 118 -1.35 -1.53 5.36
C ASP A 118 -2.45 -0.49 5.16
N ALA A 119 -2.16 0.60 4.46
CA ALA A 119 -3.14 1.62 4.11
C ALA A 119 -4.25 1.06 3.20
N ALA A 120 -3.87 0.31 2.17
CA ALA A 120 -4.81 -0.34 1.26
C ALA A 120 -5.75 -1.30 2.00
N LEU A 121 -5.20 -2.12 2.88
CA LEU A 121 -5.96 -3.07 3.69
C LEU A 121 -6.90 -2.36 4.67
N SER A 122 -6.44 -1.29 5.32
CA SER A 122 -7.25 -0.49 6.24
C SER A 122 -8.45 0.15 5.54
N VAL A 123 -8.23 0.77 4.38
CA VAL A 123 -9.31 1.36 3.56
C VAL A 123 -10.29 0.28 3.08
N ALA A 124 -9.78 -0.88 2.66
CA ALA A 124 -10.61 -2.00 2.23
C ALA A 124 -11.50 -2.53 3.36
N LYS A 125 -10.95 -2.71 4.55
CA LYS A 125 -11.71 -3.12 5.74
C LYS A 125 -12.79 -2.11 6.10
N ASN A 126 -12.49 -0.82 6.06
CA ASN A 126 -13.45 0.24 6.33
C ASN A 126 -14.59 0.26 5.30
N ARG A 127 -14.28 0.10 4.01
CA ARG A 127 -15.28 0.01 2.94
C ARG A 127 -16.15 -1.23 3.09
N PHE A 128 -15.55 -2.36 3.42
CA PHE A 128 -16.26 -3.61 3.66
C PHE A 128 -17.22 -3.49 4.86
N ASN A 129 -16.75 -2.97 5.97
CA ASN A 129 -17.58 -2.75 7.17
C ASN A 129 -18.69 -1.72 6.94
N GLY A 130 -18.40 -0.65 6.21
CA GLY A 130 -19.39 0.35 5.81
C GLY A 130 -20.49 -0.25 4.92
N SER A 131 -20.13 -1.11 3.98
CA SER A 131 -21.09 -1.83 3.13
C SER A 131 -21.99 -2.77 3.95
N LYS A 132 -21.43 -3.53 4.90
CA LYS A 132 -22.21 -4.37 5.83
C LYS A 132 -23.18 -3.53 6.67
N GLY A 133 -22.71 -2.42 7.25
CA GLY A 133 -23.52 -1.50 8.04
C GLY A 133 -24.66 -0.88 7.24
N GLY A 134 -24.40 -0.46 6.00
CA GLY A 134 -25.40 0.07 5.09
C GLY A 134 -26.50 -0.94 4.74
N LYS A 135 -26.10 -2.19 4.46
CA LYS A 135 -27.07 -3.28 4.21
C LYS A 135 -27.92 -3.60 5.43
N ALA A 136 -27.35 -3.64 6.63
CA ALA A 136 -28.07 -3.86 7.87
C ALA A 136 -29.07 -2.72 8.15
N ALA A 137 -28.67 -1.47 7.97
CA ALA A 137 -29.53 -0.30 8.13
C ALA A 137 -30.71 -0.30 7.13
N ALA A 138 -30.47 -0.71 5.88
CA ALA A 138 -31.51 -0.85 4.86
C ALA A 138 -32.55 -1.92 5.23
N ARG A 139 -32.08 -3.09 5.71
CA ARG A 139 -32.98 -4.17 6.21
C ARG A 139 -33.83 -3.70 7.36
N ASN A 140 -33.27 -3.01 8.34
CA ASN A 140 -33.98 -2.50 9.49
C ASN A 140 -35.05 -1.46 9.10
N ARG A 141 -34.75 -0.60 8.12
CA ARG A 141 -35.75 0.35 7.58
C ARG A 141 -36.89 -0.34 6.87
N GLN A 142 -36.64 -1.43 6.15
CA GLN A 142 -37.69 -2.23 5.51
C GLN A 142 -38.56 -2.95 6.57
N ALA A 143 -37.93 -3.52 7.59
CA ALA A 143 -38.65 -4.20 8.67
C ALA A 143 -39.57 -3.26 9.47
N ASN A 144 -39.18 -1.99 9.63
CA ASN A 144 -39.96 -0.99 10.37
C ASN A 144 -41.07 -0.29 9.54
N ARG A 145 -41.22 -0.63 8.25
CA ARG A 145 -42.27 -0.08 7.38
C ARG A 145 -43.58 -0.87 7.41
N PHE A 146 -43.61 -1.94 8.13
CA PHE A 146 -44.79 -2.78 8.37
C PHE A 146 -45.04 -2.90 9.87
#